data_49b42377a7f80e6239577d06e3ea5280
#
_entry.id   49b42377a7f80e6239577d06e3ea5280
#
_cell.length_a   1.000
_cell.length_b   1.000
_cell.length_c   1.000
_cell.angle_alpha   90.00
_cell.angle_beta   90.00
_cell.angle_gamma   90.00
#
_symmetry.space_group_name_H-M   'P 1'
#
loop_
_entity.id
_entity.type
_entity.pdbx_description
1 polymer ?
#
loop_
_entity_poly.entity_id
_entity_poly.type
_entity_poly.pdbx_seq_one_letter_code
_entity_poly.pdbx_strand_id
1 'polypeptide(L)'
;MGCLLDMKKYVNEELDSKIYIENNVYKRLLMIQKERVKLETGGIIIGYYDEDCRNAIITECTNPPKDSIATRKCFLRGVKGLKSLLKKKWNEKNEYYLGEWHLHPGASPQPSITDIFQMKKIENNPKFNCQEPILLIVGEKYNNFEISLILFKNNKQYFYIESEP
;
A
#
# COMPACT_ATOMS: atom_id res chain seq x y z
N MET A 1 2.10 -13.55 16.38
CA MET A 1 3.12 -13.57 15.31
C MET A 1 2.64 -14.52 14.23
N GLY A 2 2.20 -13.99 13.08
CA GLY A 2 1.89 -14.84 11.93
C GLY A 2 3.19 -15.47 11.41
N CYS A 3 3.15 -16.76 11.11
CA CYS A 3 4.30 -17.45 10.51
C CYS A 3 4.56 -16.78 9.13
N LEU A 4 5.80 -16.37 8.84
CA LEU A 4 6.20 -15.79 7.55
C LEU A 4 5.86 -16.68 6.35
N LEU A 5 5.62 -17.98 6.59
CA LEU A 5 5.20 -18.97 5.59
C LEU A 5 3.76 -18.74 5.05
N ASP A 6 2.96 -17.88 5.69
CA ASP A 6 1.57 -17.61 5.29
C ASP A 6 1.36 -16.16 4.81
N MET A 7 2.39 -15.54 4.25
CA MET A 7 2.37 -14.18 3.71
C MET A 7 2.75 -14.17 2.23
N LYS A 8 2.16 -13.25 1.46
CA LYS A 8 2.64 -12.95 0.12
C LYS A 8 3.94 -12.15 0.20
N LYS A 9 4.95 -12.58 -0.52
CA LYS A 9 6.30 -12.01 -0.48
C LYS A 9 6.62 -11.31 -1.79
N TYR A 10 7.12 -10.11 -1.70
CA TYR A 10 7.61 -9.30 -2.82
C TYR A 10 9.06 -8.91 -2.55
N VAL A 11 9.90 -8.91 -3.57
CA VAL A 11 11.34 -8.66 -3.44
C VAL A 11 11.80 -7.53 -4.36
N ASN A 12 12.77 -6.78 -3.89
CA ASN A 12 13.56 -5.86 -4.70
C ASN A 12 15.04 -6.19 -4.51
N GLU A 13 15.70 -6.64 -5.58
CA GLU A 13 17.09 -7.08 -5.55
C GLU A 13 18.07 -5.90 -5.39
N GLU A 14 17.76 -4.73 -5.97
CA GLU A 14 18.63 -3.55 -5.89
C GLU A 14 18.77 -3.04 -4.45
N LEU A 15 17.69 -3.11 -3.67
CA LEU A 15 17.67 -2.70 -2.26
C LEU A 15 17.97 -3.84 -1.29
N ASP A 16 18.10 -5.07 -1.76
CA ASP A 16 18.18 -6.29 -0.93
C ASP A 16 17.10 -6.29 0.18
N SER A 17 15.86 -6.03 -0.22
CA SER A 17 14.75 -5.83 0.71
C SER A 17 13.48 -6.54 0.26
N LYS A 18 12.56 -6.76 1.20
CA LYS A 18 11.31 -7.48 0.96
C LYS A 18 10.13 -6.71 1.53
N ILE A 19 8.98 -6.87 0.88
CA ILE A 19 7.69 -6.45 1.42
C ILE A 19 6.82 -7.70 1.54
N TYR A 20 6.28 -7.91 2.73
CA TYR A 20 5.35 -8.99 3.03
C TYR A 20 3.95 -8.43 3.18
N ILE A 21 2.96 -9.11 2.60
CA ILE A 21 1.55 -8.80 2.78
C ILE A 21 0.90 -9.96 3.52
N GLU A 22 0.27 -9.70 4.66
CA GLU A 22 -0.51 -10.73 5.37
C GLU A 22 -1.63 -11.28 4.48
N ASN A 23 -1.89 -12.59 4.58
CA ASN A 23 -2.88 -13.27 3.75
C ASN A 23 -4.30 -12.70 3.87
N ASN A 24 -4.69 -12.25 5.04
CA ASN A 24 -5.98 -11.60 5.26
C ASN A 24 -6.09 -10.28 4.48
N VAL A 25 -5.00 -9.48 4.42
CA VAL A 25 -4.92 -8.24 3.63
C VAL A 25 -5.00 -8.57 2.13
N TYR A 26 -4.20 -9.54 1.67
CA TYR A 26 -4.20 -9.96 0.27
C TYR A 26 -5.58 -10.45 -0.18
N LYS A 27 -6.21 -11.34 0.60
CA LYS A 27 -7.56 -11.84 0.31
C LYS A 27 -8.60 -10.71 0.26
N ARG A 28 -8.50 -9.74 1.16
CA ARG A 28 -9.39 -8.57 1.16
C ARG A 28 -9.22 -7.71 -0.10
N LEU A 29 -7.99 -7.43 -0.52
CA LEU A 29 -7.72 -6.67 -1.75
C LEU A 29 -8.27 -7.41 -2.97
N LEU A 30 -8.11 -8.74 -3.03
CA LEU A 30 -8.68 -9.58 -4.07
C LEU A 30 -10.23 -9.51 -4.09
N MET A 31 -10.87 -9.48 -2.92
CA MET A 31 -12.34 -9.34 -2.84
C MET A 31 -12.81 -7.98 -3.34
N ILE A 32 -12.15 -6.89 -2.93
CA ILE A 32 -12.47 -5.53 -3.39
C ILE A 32 -12.36 -5.43 -4.92
N GLN A 33 -11.35 -6.01 -5.52
CA GLN A 33 -11.18 -6.04 -6.97
C GLN A 33 -12.32 -6.82 -7.65
N LYS A 34 -12.75 -7.96 -7.07
CA LYS A 34 -13.86 -8.77 -7.61
C LYS A 34 -15.24 -8.09 -7.54
N GLU A 35 -15.43 -7.13 -6.65
CA GLU A 35 -16.66 -6.33 -6.59
C GLU A 35 -16.87 -5.44 -7.81
N ARG A 36 -15.88 -5.33 -8.70
CA ARG A 36 -15.93 -4.55 -9.95
C ARG A 36 -16.45 -3.13 -9.74
N VAL A 37 -15.95 -2.47 -8.70
CA VAL A 37 -16.26 -1.08 -8.43
C VAL A 37 -15.91 -0.21 -9.64
N LYS A 38 -16.72 0.82 -9.90
CA LYS A 38 -16.54 1.68 -11.08
C LYS A 38 -15.65 2.90 -10.82
N LEU A 39 -15.42 3.21 -9.56
CA LEU A 39 -14.62 4.35 -9.13
C LEU A 39 -13.33 3.84 -8.51
N GLU A 40 -12.26 4.60 -8.66
CA GLU A 40 -11.05 4.37 -7.89
C GLU A 40 -11.37 4.43 -6.39
N THR A 41 -10.69 3.63 -5.62
CA THR A 41 -10.77 3.62 -4.17
C THR A 41 -9.39 3.38 -3.58
N GLY A 42 -9.23 3.59 -2.29
CA GLY A 42 -7.94 3.38 -1.65
C GLY A 42 -7.97 3.78 -0.18
N GLY A 43 -6.81 3.84 0.40
CA GLY A 43 -6.63 4.17 1.81
C GLY A 43 -5.16 4.19 2.18
N ILE A 44 -4.87 4.05 3.46
CA ILE A 44 -3.49 3.96 3.94
C ILE A 44 -3.08 2.51 4.15
N ILE A 45 -1.78 2.28 4.02
CA ILE A 45 -1.10 1.05 4.40
C ILE A 45 -0.59 1.20 5.83
N ILE A 46 -0.92 0.23 6.69
CA ILE A 46 -0.44 0.14 8.06
C ILE A 46 0.36 -1.15 8.21
N GLY A 47 1.40 -1.09 9.01
CA GLY A 47 2.26 -2.22 9.33
C GLY A 47 3.51 -1.78 10.08
N TYR A 48 4.59 -2.53 9.91
CA TYR A 48 5.86 -2.25 10.58
C TYR A 48 7.04 -2.75 9.73
N TYR A 49 8.22 -2.25 10.04
CA TYR A 49 9.49 -2.81 9.54
C TYR A 49 10.04 -3.82 10.54
N ASP A 50 10.76 -4.83 10.05
CA ASP A 50 11.50 -5.77 10.88
C ASP A 50 12.63 -5.08 11.67
N GLU A 51 13.28 -5.82 12.56
CA GLU A 51 14.32 -5.28 13.45
C GLU A 51 15.49 -4.64 12.68
N ASP A 52 15.82 -5.19 11.50
CA ASP A 52 16.87 -4.66 10.63
C ASP A 52 16.43 -3.47 9.77
N CYS A 53 15.16 -3.06 9.86
CA CYS A 53 14.53 -2.01 9.07
C CYS A 53 14.69 -2.21 7.54
N ARG A 54 14.84 -3.45 7.08
CA ARG A 54 14.98 -3.78 5.67
C ARG A 54 13.68 -4.26 5.04
N ASN A 55 12.88 -5.00 5.82
CA ASN A 55 11.68 -5.63 5.29
C ASN A 55 10.45 -5.02 5.93
N ALA A 56 9.48 -4.65 5.10
CA ALA A 56 8.19 -4.14 5.55
C ALA A 56 7.17 -5.27 5.63
N ILE A 57 6.34 -5.25 6.67
CA ILE A 57 5.22 -6.16 6.85
C ILE A 57 3.92 -5.34 6.82
N ILE A 58 3.09 -5.58 5.82
CA ILE A 58 1.79 -4.93 5.65
C ILE A 58 0.74 -5.76 6.38
N THR A 59 0.16 -5.18 7.44
CA THR A 59 -0.84 -5.82 8.30
C THR A 59 -2.26 -5.32 8.04
N GLU A 60 -2.40 -4.13 7.43
CA GLU A 60 -3.69 -3.56 7.08
C GLU A 60 -3.61 -2.62 5.86
N CYS A 61 -4.61 -2.73 4.98
CA CYS A 61 -4.98 -1.71 4.01
C CYS A 61 -6.35 -1.17 4.44
N THR A 62 -6.44 0.08 4.87
CA THR A 62 -7.67 0.65 5.45
C THR A 62 -8.76 0.87 4.40
N ASN A 63 -10.01 1.02 4.85
CA ASN A 63 -11.04 1.60 4.02
C ASN A 63 -10.72 3.08 3.69
N PRO A 64 -11.30 3.63 2.61
CA PRO A 64 -11.18 5.06 2.33
C PRO A 64 -11.77 5.87 3.48
N PRO A 65 -11.07 6.92 3.97
CA PRO A 65 -11.67 7.89 4.87
C PRO A 65 -12.96 8.50 4.30
N LYS A 66 -13.90 8.85 5.16
CA LYS A 66 -15.23 9.34 4.74
C LYS A 66 -15.21 10.65 3.96
N ASP A 67 -14.14 11.41 4.08
CA ASP A 67 -13.88 12.69 3.39
C ASP A 67 -13.03 12.50 2.12
N SER A 68 -12.85 11.27 1.67
CA SER A 68 -12.16 10.97 0.40
C SER A 68 -13.03 11.32 -0.80
N ILE A 69 -12.39 11.69 -1.90
CA ILE A 69 -13.05 11.99 -3.19
C ILE A 69 -12.58 10.96 -4.21
N ALA A 70 -13.53 10.27 -4.82
CA ALA A 70 -13.28 9.22 -5.80
C ALA A 70 -13.92 9.55 -7.16
N THR A 71 -13.18 9.34 -8.23
CA THR A 71 -13.66 9.40 -9.61
C THR A 71 -13.27 8.10 -10.33
N ARG A 72 -13.54 7.99 -11.63
CA ARG A 72 -13.11 6.84 -12.43
C ARG A 72 -11.60 6.77 -12.67
N LYS A 73 -10.88 7.87 -12.49
CA LYS A 73 -9.45 8.01 -12.85
C LYS A 73 -8.62 8.74 -11.80
N CYS A 74 -9.20 8.98 -10.62
CA CYS A 74 -8.50 9.69 -9.56
C CYS A 74 -9.13 9.36 -8.21
N PHE A 75 -8.29 9.12 -7.23
CA PHE A 75 -8.65 8.96 -5.84
C PHE A 75 -7.86 9.97 -5.00
N LEU A 76 -8.58 10.88 -4.34
CA LEU A 76 -8.02 11.80 -3.37
C LEU A 76 -8.39 11.31 -1.97
N ARG A 77 -7.40 10.76 -1.29
CA ARG A 77 -7.59 10.24 0.06
C ARG A 77 -7.88 11.38 1.05
N GLY A 78 -8.96 11.25 1.80
CA GLY A 78 -9.25 12.07 2.97
C GLY A 78 -8.36 11.76 4.16
N VAL A 79 -8.61 12.43 5.27
CA VAL A 79 -7.82 12.29 6.52
C VAL A 79 -8.68 11.98 7.74
N LYS A 80 -9.99 12.01 7.60
CA LYS A 80 -10.93 11.87 8.73
C LYS A 80 -10.78 10.52 9.42
N GLY A 81 -10.48 10.56 10.71
CA GLY A 81 -10.32 9.37 11.56
C GLY A 81 -8.93 8.73 11.54
N LEU A 82 -8.05 9.06 10.59
CA LEU A 82 -6.74 8.41 10.45
C LEU A 82 -5.83 8.65 11.65
N LYS A 83 -5.83 9.85 12.22
CA LYS A 83 -5.00 10.17 13.39
C LYS A 83 -5.34 9.27 14.59
N SER A 84 -6.62 9.09 14.87
CA SER A 84 -7.08 8.23 15.97
C SER A 84 -6.78 6.76 15.70
N LEU A 85 -6.97 6.32 14.46
CA LEU A 85 -6.65 4.95 14.03
C LEU A 85 -5.17 4.67 14.21
N LEU A 86 -4.28 5.51 13.69
CA LEU A 86 -2.83 5.31 13.77
C LEU A 86 -2.34 5.34 15.22
N LYS A 87 -2.88 6.24 16.06
CA LYS A 87 -2.58 6.25 17.50
C LYS A 87 -2.95 4.93 18.17
N LYS A 88 -4.13 4.39 17.86
CA LYS A 88 -4.59 3.09 18.38
C LYS A 88 -3.66 1.96 17.93
N LYS A 89 -3.34 1.90 16.64
CA LYS A 89 -2.45 0.88 16.07
C LYS A 89 -1.05 0.89 16.69
N TRP A 90 -0.48 2.09 16.86
CA TRP A 90 0.79 2.24 17.54
C TRP A 90 0.76 1.73 18.98
N ASN A 91 -0.26 2.13 19.75
CA ASN A 91 -0.36 1.74 21.15
C ASN A 91 -0.62 0.24 21.37
N GLU A 92 -1.36 -0.41 20.47
CA GLU A 92 -1.75 -1.81 20.61
C GLU A 92 -0.73 -2.78 20.03
N LYS A 93 -0.05 -2.41 18.92
CA LYS A 93 0.75 -3.35 18.13
C LYS A 93 2.07 -2.79 17.62
N ASN A 94 2.43 -1.55 17.93
CA ASN A 94 3.56 -0.82 17.35
C ASN A 94 3.49 -0.75 15.80
N GLU A 95 2.28 -0.79 15.25
CA GLU A 95 2.04 -0.61 13.83
C GLU A 95 1.85 0.87 13.49
N TYR A 96 2.32 1.29 12.32
CA TYR A 96 2.30 2.68 11.89
C TYR A 96 2.06 2.82 10.38
N TYR A 97 1.94 4.05 9.92
CA TYR A 97 1.73 4.39 8.52
C TYR A 97 2.96 4.01 7.67
N LEU A 98 2.74 3.18 6.65
CA LEU A 98 3.76 2.78 5.69
C LEU A 98 3.57 3.40 4.29
N GLY A 99 2.38 3.91 3.98
CA GLY A 99 2.09 4.45 2.66
C GLY A 99 0.62 4.41 2.28
N GLU A 100 0.37 4.35 0.97
CA GLU A 100 -0.97 4.43 0.38
C GLU A 100 -1.27 3.18 -0.45
N TRP A 101 -2.56 2.83 -0.55
CA TRP A 101 -3.01 1.85 -1.52
C TRP A 101 -4.16 2.39 -2.36
N HIS A 102 -4.20 2.00 -3.64
CA HIS A 102 -5.25 2.37 -4.59
C HIS A 102 -5.74 1.15 -5.36
N LEU A 103 -7.00 1.19 -5.80
CA LEU A 103 -7.57 0.27 -6.78
C LEU A 103 -7.79 1.03 -8.08
N HIS A 104 -7.25 0.50 -9.18
CA HIS A 104 -7.51 0.95 -10.56
C HIS A 104 -8.55 0.04 -11.22
N PRO A 105 -9.83 0.43 -11.28
CA PRO A 105 -10.90 -0.44 -11.78
C PRO A 105 -10.74 -0.79 -13.24
N GLY A 106 -10.62 -2.10 -13.54
CA GLY A 106 -10.51 -2.60 -14.91
C GLY A 106 -9.25 -2.14 -15.66
N ALA A 107 -8.22 -1.70 -14.94
CA ALA A 107 -6.98 -1.20 -15.50
C ALA A 107 -5.76 -1.89 -14.86
N SER A 108 -4.60 -1.78 -15.52
CA SER A 108 -3.35 -2.31 -14.98
C SER A 108 -2.93 -1.60 -13.70
N PRO A 109 -2.19 -2.25 -12.79
CA PRO A 109 -1.72 -1.65 -11.54
C PRO A 109 -0.48 -0.76 -11.75
N GLN A 110 -0.44 -0.01 -12.84
CA GLN A 110 0.64 0.93 -13.11
C GLN A 110 0.34 2.28 -12.46
N PRO A 111 1.33 2.91 -11.79
CA PRO A 111 1.12 4.21 -11.17
C PRO A 111 0.87 5.29 -12.22
N SER A 112 -0.13 6.12 -11.98
CA SER A 112 -0.35 7.34 -12.76
C SER A 112 0.65 8.44 -12.37
N ILE A 113 0.75 9.48 -13.19
CA ILE A 113 1.56 10.67 -12.86
C ILE A 113 1.08 11.29 -11.54
N THR A 114 -0.23 11.30 -11.31
CA THR A 114 -0.84 11.81 -10.07
C THR A 114 -0.42 10.98 -8.85
N ASP A 115 -0.42 9.64 -8.96
CA ASP A 115 0.03 8.75 -7.88
C ASP A 115 1.49 9.02 -7.53
N ILE A 116 2.35 9.09 -8.54
CA ILE A 116 3.78 9.37 -8.35
C ILE A 116 3.99 10.73 -7.67
N PHE A 117 3.26 11.76 -8.11
CA PHE A 117 3.36 13.09 -7.52
C PHE A 117 2.90 13.11 -6.07
N GLN A 118 1.80 12.44 -5.75
CA GLN A 118 1.30 12.32 -4.37
C GLN A 118 2.30 11.61 -3.47
N MET A 119 2.87 10.49 -3.93
CA MET A 119 3.86 9.74 -3.15
C MET A 119 5.15 10.53 -2.90
N LYS A 120 5.62 11.28 -3.88
CA LYS A 120 6.77 12.20 -3.70
C LYS A 120 6.46 13.32 -2.70
N LYS A 121 5.23 13.83 -2.67
CA LYS A 121 4.82 14.80 -1.64
C LYS A 121 4.85 14.19 -0.25
N ILE A 122 4.45 12.94 -0.10
CA ILE A 122 4.50 12.22 1.18
C ILE A 122 5.95 12.02 1.61
N GLU A 123 6.79 11.49 0.72
CA GLU A 123 8.23 11.25 0.96
C GLU A 123 8.93 12.51 1.47
N ASN A 124 8.65 13.66 0.86
CA ASN A 124 9.34 14.91 1.15
C ASN A 124 8.67 15.80 2.22
N ASN A 125 7.56 15.36 2.81
CA ASN A 125 6.86 16.13 3.83
C ASN A 125 7.04 15.52 5.23
N PRO A 126 7.81 16.17 6.12
CA PRO A 126 8.12 15.64 7.45
C PRO A 126 6.87 15.41 8.32
N LYS A 127 5.73 16.02 7.99
CA LYS A 127 4.48 15.80 8.73
C LYS A 127 3.95 14.36 8.61
N PHE A 128 4.31 13.64 7.55
CA PHE A 128 3.94 12.22 7.39
C PHE A 128 4.83 11.30 8.21
N ASN A 129 6.03 11.74 8.59
CA ASN A 129 7.03 10.89 9.26
C ASN A 129 7.25 9.54 8.56
N CYS A 130 7.27 9.57 7.22
CA CYS A 130 7.42 8.41 6.36
C CYS A 130 8.34 8.78 5.19
N GLN A 131 9.64 8.51 5.35
CA GLN A 131 10.66 8.88 4.36
C GLN A 131 10.75 7.90 3.19
N GLU A 132 10.21 6.71 3.36
CA GLU A 132 10.20 5.65 2.35
C GLU A 132 8.77 5.10 2.18
N PRO A 133 7.81 5.93 1.67
CA PRO A 133 6.44 5.48 1.56
C PRO A 133 6.28 4.41 0.48
N ILE A 134 5.42 3.43 0.79
CA ILE A 134 5.03 2.35 -0.11
C ILE A 134 3.74 2.73 -0.81
N LEU A 135 3.68 2.54 -2.12
CA LEU A 135 2.46 2.58 -2.91
C LEU A 135 2.08 1.16 -3.33
N LEU A 136 0.89 0.71 -2.94
CA LEU A 136 0.30 -0.55 -3.39
C LEU A 136 -0.84 -0.22 -4.35
N ILE A 137 -0.76 -0.70 -5.59
CA ILE A 137 -1.84 -0.55 -6.56
C ILE A 137 -2.42 -1.91 -6.87
N VAL A 138 -3.73 -2.03 -6.72
CA VAL A 138 -4.51 -3.20 -7.15
C VAL A 138 -5.08 -2.91 -8.52
N GLY A 139 -4.94 -3.85 -9.43
CA GLY A 139 -5.45 -3.72 -10.80
C GLY A 139 -5.67 -5.06 -11.46
N GLU A 140 -5.75 -5.04 -12.77
CA GLU A 140 -5.97 -6.23 -13.61
C GLU A 140 -4.95 -6.28 -14.74
N LYS A 141 -4.44 -7.48 -15.01
CA LYS A 141 -3.67 -7.77 -16.21
C LYS A 141 -4.21 -9.04 -16.85
N TYR A 142 -4.60 -8.96 -18.10
CA TYR A 142 -5.26 -10.07 -18.83
C TYR A 142 -6.46 -10.65 -18.06
N ASN A 143 -7.30 -9.78 -17.46
CA ASN A 143 -8.44 -10.13 -16.60
C ASN A 143 -8.08 -10.87 -15.30
N ASN A 144 -6.81 -10.92 -14.92
CA ASN A 144 -6.36 -11.48 -13.66
C ASN A 144 -6.01 -10.37 -12.67
N PHE A 145 -6.29 -10.63 -11.40
CA PHE A 145 -5.86 -9.79 -10.30
C PHE A 145 -4.34 -9.63 -10.29
N GLU A 146 -3.88 -8.41 -10.18
CA GLU A 146 -2.46 -8.09 -10.07
C GLU A 146 -2.24 -6.97 -9.05
N ILE A 147 -1.15 -7.06 -8.32
CA ILE A 147 -0.69 -6.00 -7.40
C ILE A 147 0.65 -5.46 -7.91
N SER A 148 0.78 -4.14 -7.89
CA SER A 148 2.06 -3.45 -8.00
C SER A 148 2.45 -2.87 -6.64
N LEU A 149 3.67 -3.12 -6.21
CA LEU A 149 4.27 -2.56 -4.99
C LEU A 149 5.49 -1.73 -5.36
N ILE A 150 5.49 -0.48 -4.90
CA ILE A 150 6.51 0.51 -5.24
C ILE A 150 6.94 1.22 -3.97
N LEU A 151 8.23 1.17 -3.65
CA LEU A 151 8.83 1.98 -2.59
C LEU A 151 9.38 3.29 -3.20
N PHE A 152 9.08 4.41 -2.58
CA PHE A 152 9.64 5.71 -2.93
C PHE A 152 10.77 6.04 -1.95
N LYS A 153 11.96 6.27 -2.48
CA LYS A 153 13.16 6.55 -1.68
C LYS A 153 14.11 7.44 -2.46
N ASN A 154 14.55 8.54 -1.87
CA ASN A 154 15.48 9.49 -2.50
C ASN A 154 14.99 9.99 -3.87
N ASN A 155 13.69 10.28 -3.99
CA ASN A 155 13.00 10.66 -5.23
C ASN A 155 13.02 9.60 -6.35
N LYS A 156 13.43 8.36 -6.06
CA LYS A 156 13.39 7.21 -6.97
C LYS A 156 12.24 6.27 -6.62
N GLN A 157 11.87 5.43 -7.57
CA GLN A 157 10.85 4.41 -7.45
C GLN A 157 11.51 3.03 -7.56
N TYR A 158 11.26 2.16 -6.60
CA TYR A 158 11.76 0.81 -6.56
C TYR A 158 10.59 -0.17 -6.60
N PHE A 159 10.48 -0.90 -7.69
CA PHE A 159 9.42 -1.89 -7.92
C PHE A 159 9.78 -3.20 -7.24
N TYR A 160 8.80 -3.78 -6.56
CA TYR A 160 8.93 -5.09 -5.92
C TYR A 160 8.19 -6.13 -6.75
N ILE A 161 8.81 -7.28 -6.94
CA ILE A 161 8.28 -8.38 -7.76
C ILE A 161 7.82 -9.50 -6.82
N GLU A 162 6.64 -10.06 -7.07
CA GLU A 162 6.14 -11.21 -6.31
C GLU A 162 7.15 -12.37 -6.46
N SER A 163 7.61 -12.86 -5.33
CA SER A 163 8.48 -14.03 -5.25
C SER A 163 7.61 -15.25 -5.03
N GLU A 164 7.77 -16.27 -5.87
CA GLU A 164 7.16 -17.56 -5.63
C GLU A 164 7.59 -18.10 -4.25
N PRO A 165 6.69 -18.83 -3.56
CA PRO A 165 6.96 -19.35 -2.23
C PRO A 165 8.12 -20.34 -2.18
#